data_a6e63fbd977163d3898dfbcda9708c2e
#
_entry.id   a6e63fbd977163d3898dfbcda9708c2e
#
_cell.length_a   1.000
_cell.length_b   1.000
_cell.length_c   1.000
_cell.angle_alpha   90.00
_cell.angle_beta   90.00
_cell.angle_gamma   90.00
#
_symmetry.space_group_name_H-M   'P 1'
#
loop_
_entity.id
_entity.type
_entity.pdbx_description
1 polymer ?
#
loop_
_entity_poly.entity_id
_entity_poly.type
_entity_poly.pdbx_seq_one_letter_code
_entity_poly.pdbx_strand_id
1 'polypeptide(L)'
;DIAVPENDTDEHRVLFFKRQDSCHELTILEYEIGDDEKLLPLKPLSGRRIEVYGDSVSAGEVSEAVDCVGKEDPVHNGGYSNSWYSYAWITARKLKAQIHDIAQGGIALMDRIGWFQEPNQIGMESVWDKVHYNPTFGPVTQWDFSQYTPQVVIVAIGQNDNHPYDFMKDDYNGRQAETWRDHYMKFLGKLRKTYPDAR
;
A
#
# COMPACT_ATOMS: atom_id res chain seq x y z
N ASP A 1 -24.39 -6.23 7.33
CA ASP A 1 -25.48 -6.24 6.32
C ASP A 1 -25.52 -4.90 5.61
N ILE A 2 -25.68 -4.92 4.30
CA ILE A 2 -25.93 -3.72 3.48
C ILE A 2 -27.43 -3.71 3.21
N ALA A 3 -28.15 -2.75 3.80
CA ALA A 3 -29.58 -2.60 3.57
C ALA A 3 -29.83 -1.75 2.34
N VAL A 4 -30.63 -2.26 1.42
CA VAL A 4 -31.16 -1.52 0.26
C VAL A 4 -32.62 -1.16 0.57
N PRO A 5 -33.10 0.05 0.24
CA PRO A 5 -34.50 0.43 0.47
C PRO A 5 -35.47 -0.53 -0.20
N GLU A 6 -36.61 -0.80 0.45
CA GLU A 6 -37.70 -1.58 -0.16
C GLU A 6 -38.13 -0.92 -1.48
N ASN A 7 -38.27 -1.73 -2.52
CA ASN A 7 -38.63 -1.30 -3.89
C ASN A 7 -37.52 -0.54 -4.65
N ASP A 8 -36.27 -0.54 -4.18
CA ASP A 8 -35.17 -0.01 -4.98
C ASP A 8 -34.83 -1.03 -6.09
N THR A 9 -34.94 -0.60 -7.34
CA THR A 9 -34.66 -1.38 -8.54
C THR A 9 -33.38 -0.95 -9.24
N ASP A 10 -32.62 -0.04 -8.63
CA ASP A 10 -31.41 0.51 -9.21
C ASP A 10 -30.21 -0.45 -9.09
N GLU A 11 -29.26 -0.31 -10.00
CA GLU A 11 -27.98 -1.01 -9.91
C GLU A 11 -27.12 -0.43 -8.77
N HIS A 12 -26.74 -1.24 -7.81
CA HIS A 12 -25.83 -0.86 -6.73
C HIS A 12 -24.44 -1.41 -6.98
N ARG A 13 -23.44 -0.60 -6.67
CA ARG A 13 -22.03 -1.03 -6.67
C ARG A 13 -21.51 -1.12 -5.25
N VAL A 14 -21.14 -2.30 -4.85
CA VAL A 14 -20.45 -2.54 -3.57
C VAL A 14 -18.96 -2.65 -3.82
N LEU A 15 -18.18 -1.92 -3.03
CA LEU A 15 -16.73 -1.97 -3.06
C LEU A 15 -16.22 -2.49 -1.72
N PHE A 16 -15.54 -3.62 -1.75
CA PHE A 16 -14.80 -4.13 -0.61
C PHE A 16 -13.33 -3.77 -0.77
N PHE A 17 -12.75 -3.19 0.25
CA PHE A 17 -11.32 -2.88 0.24
C PHE A 17 -10.74 -3.00 1.65
N LYS A 18 -9.44 -3.24 1.71
CA LYS A 18 -8.70 -3.31 2.96
C LYS A 18 -8.25 -1.91 3.37
N ARG A 19 -8.64 -1.46 4.56
CA ARG A 19 -8.34 -0.11 5.07
C ARG A 19 -6.88 0.09 5.46
N GLN A 20 -6.20 -0.97 5.84
CA GLN A 20 -4.88 -0.95 6.45
C GLN A 20 -3.89 -1.77 5.64
N ASP A 21 -2.62 -1.63 5.98
CA ASP A 21 -1.51 -2.38 5.39
C ASP A 21 -1.48 -3.87 5.80
N SER A 22 -0.31 -4.54 5.69
CA SER A 22 -0.17 -5.97 6.02
C SER A 22 -0.22 -6.29 7.52
N CYS A 23 -0.40 -5.31 8.39
CA CYS A 23 -0.59 -5.56 9.83
C CYS A 23 -1.93 -6.21 10.15
N HIS A 24 -2.83 -6.28 9.17
CA HIS A 24 -4.16 -6.91 9.30
C HIS A 24 -4.46 -7.77 8.08
N GLU A 25 -5.18 -8.86 8.31
CA GLU A 25 -5.73 -9.70 7.25
C GLU A 25 -7.24 -9.54 7.14
N LEU A 26 -7.75 -9.64 5.92
CA LEU A 26 -9.16 -9.69 5.60
C LEU A 26 -9.41 -10.89 4.69
N THR A 27 -10.23 -11.81 5.14
CA THR A 27 -10.68 -12.95 4.33
C THR A 27 -12.18 -12.83 4.09
N ILE A 28 -12.58 -12.79 2.82
CA ILE A 28 -13.99 -12.83 2.42
C ILE A 28 -14.31 -14.29 2.13
N LEU A 29 -15.23 -14.85 2.89
CA LEU A 29 -15.62 -16.26 2.78
C LEU A 29 -16.76 -16.46 1.76
N GLU A 30 -17.77 -15.60 1.83
CA GLU A 30 -18.96 -15.71 0.99
C GLU A 30 -19.69 -14.39 0.87
N TYR A 31 -20.56 -14.28 -0.10
CA TYR A 31 -21.53 -13.20 -0.27
C TYR A 31 -22.92 -13.80 -0.31
N GLU A 32 -23.81 -13.32 0.54
CA GLU A 32 -25.23 -13.62 0.46
C GLU A 32 -25.96 -12.46 -0.20
N ILE A 33 -26.80 -12.74 -1.18
CA ILE A 33 -27.68 -11.77 -1.84
C ILE A 33 -29.12 -12.26 -1.69
N GLY A 34 -30.08 -11.36 -1.74
CA GLY A 34 -31.48 -11.68 -1.66
C GLY A 34 -31.93 -12.61 -2.82
N ASP A 35 -32.99 -13.40 -2.59
CA ASP A 35 -33.47 -14.40 -3.56
C ASP A 35 -33.87 -13.79 -4.91
N ASP A 36 -34.34 -12.54 -4.89
CA ASP A 36 -34.75 -11.79 -6.09
C ASP A 36 -33.65 -10.93 -6.70
N GLU A 37 -32.46 -10.90 -6.09
CA GLU A 37 -31.34 -10.09 -6.54
C GLU A 37 -30.38 -10.87 -7.47
N LYS A 38 -29.62 -10.15 -8.27
CA LYS A 38 -28.66 -10.71 -9.20
C LYS A 38 -27.33 -9.98 -9.19
N LEU A 39 -26.24 -10.73 -9.21
CA LEU A 39 -24.93 -10.18 -9.51
C LEU A 39 -24.86 -9.82 -11.00
N LEU A 40 -24.62 -8.56 -11.27
CA LEU A 40 -24.43 -8.07 -12.62
C LEU A 40 -22.95 -8.18 -13.03
N PRO A 41 -22.67 -8.36 -14.33
CA PRO A 41 -21.30 -8.30 -14.83
C PRO A 41 -20.64 -6.97 -14.45
N LEU A 42 -19.40 -7.05 -13.97
CA LEU A 42 -18.64 -5.82 -13.67
C LEU A 42 -18.48 -4.98 -14.94
N LYS A 43 -18.74 -3.68 -14.80
CA LYS A 43 -18.38 -2.71 -15.86
C LYS A 43 -16.86 -2.75 -16.05
N PRO A 44 -16.37 -2.63 -17.30
CA PRO A 44 -14.94 -2.63 -17.55
C PRO A 44 -14.23 -1.59 -16.70
N LEU A 45 -13.13 -2.01 -16.06
CA LEU A 45 -12.27 -1.11 -15.31
C LEU A 45 -11.54 -0.15 -16.25
N SER A 46 -11.15 1.01 -15.75
CA SER A 46 -10.30 1.94 -16.48
C SER A 46 -9.01 1.25 -16.97
N GLY A 47 -8.57 1.58 -18.17
CA GLY A 47 -7.26 1.15 -18.68
C GLY A 47 -6.07 1.85 -18.00
N ARG A 48 -6.32 2.91 -17.20
CA ARG A 48 -5.27 3.60 -16.44
C ARG A 48 -4.91 2.80 -15.21
N ARG A 49 -3.62 2.57 -14.99
CA ARG A 49 -3.12 1.77 -13.87
C ARG A 49 -1.94 2.46 -13.22
N ILE A 50 -2.02 2.61 -11.90
CA ILE A 50 -0.98 3.22 -11.07
C ILE A 50 -0.54 2.17 -10.05
N GLU A 51 0.75 2.06 -9.83
CA GLU A 51 1.31 1.27 -8.75
C GLU A 51 2.13 2.16 -7.83
N VAL A 52 1.99 1.98 -6.53
CA VAL A 52 2.65 2.80 -5.51
C VAL A 52 3.46 1.89 -4.60
N TYR A 53 4.72 2.23 -4.39
CA TYR A 53 5.60 1.64 -3.40
C TYR A 53 5.87 2.69 -2.33
N GLY A 54 5.38 2.46 -1.12
CA GLY A 54 5.41 3.46 -0.08
C GLY A 54 5.36 2.91 1.34
N ASP A 55 5.27 3.82 2.26
CA ASP A 55 5.19 3.57 3.70
C ASP A 55 3.82 3.92 4.30
N SER A 56 3.78 4.28 5.58
CA SER A 56 2.58 4.66 6.31
C SER A 56 1.76 5.77 5.63
N VAL A 57 2.43 6.74 5.01
CA VAL A 57 1.74 7.86 4.33
C VAL A 57 0.97 7.35 3.10
N SER A 58 1.55 6.43 2.36
CA SER A 58 0.89 5.79 1.21
C SER A 58 -0.22 4.83 1.65
N ALA A 59 0.01 4.07 2.73
CA ALA A 59 -0.98 3.19 3.32
C ALA A 59 -2.18 3.93 3.96
N GLY A 60 -2.06 5.24 4.18
CA GLY A 60 -3.10 6.05 4.83
C GLY A 60 -3.18 5.85 6.33
N GLU A 61 -2.05 5.59 6.98
CA GLU A 61 -1.97 5.50 8.43
C GLU A 61 -2.40 6.81 9.08
N VAL A 62 -3.20 6.72 10.13
CA VAL A 62 -3.84 7.83 10.87
C VAL A 62 -4.58 8.87 10.01
N SER A 63 -4.94 8.54 8.78
CA SER A 63 -5.59 9.49 7.85
C SER A 63 -6.97 10.00 8.30
N GLU A 64 -7.61 9.32 9.25
CA GLU A 64 -8.89 9.72 9.85
C GLU A 64 -8.73 10.46 11.18
N ALA A 65 -7.50 10.70 11.65
CA ALA A 65 -7.20 11.39 12.91
C ALA A 65 -7.28 12.93 12.77
N VAL A 66 -8.38 13.43 12.24
CA VAL A 66 -8.55 14.88 11.93
C VAL A 66 -8.39 15.79 13.16
N ASP A 67 -8.75 15.32 14.35
CA ASP A 67 -8.61 16.08 15.59
C ASP A 67 -7.16 16.17 16.07
N CYS A 68 -6.25 15.39 15.48
CA CYS A 68 -4.82 15.38 15.79
C CYS A 68 -3.98 16.22 14.80
N VAL A 69 -4.60 16.90 13.83
CA VAL A 69 -3.88 17.71 12.85
C VAL A 69 -3.05 18.80 13.55
N GLY A 70 -1.74 18.79 13.30
CA GLY A 70 -0.78 19.71 13.93
C GLY A 70 -0.44 19.39 15.38
N LYS A 71 -0.80 18.22 15.87
CA LYS A 71 -0.49 17.67 17.20
C LYS A 71 0.28 16.36 17.03
N GLU A 72 0.61 15.73 18.16
CA GLU A 72 1.13 14.37 18.17
C GLU A 72 0.11 13.37 17.58
N ASP A 73 0.61 12.39 16.87
CA ASP A 73 -0.22 11.32 16.34
C ASP A 73 -0.90 10.54 17.47
N PRO A 74 -2.12 10.03 17.24
CA PRO A 74 -2.74 9.11 18.18
C PRO A 74 -1.99 7.77 18.21
N VAL A 75 -2.35 6.91 19.14
CA VAL A 75 -1.79 5.56 19.21
C VAL A 75 -1.99 4.83 17.87
N HIS A 76 -0.89 4.32 17.32
CA HIS A 76 -0.88 3.57 16.05
C HIS A 76 -1.42 2.15 16.26
N ASN A 77 -2.71 2.02 16.35
CA ASN A 77 -3.42 0.74 16.53
C ASN A 77 -4.35 0.40 15.36
N GLY A 78 -4.25 1.15 14.26
CA GLY A 78 -5.05 1.00 13.07
C GLY A 78 -6.45 1.65 13.13
N GLY A 79 -6.88 2.15 14.29
CA GLY A 79 -8.22 2.72 14.46
C GLY A 79 -8.52 3.91 13.54
N TYR A 80 -7.51 4.72 13.27
CA TYR A 80 -7.60 5.90 12.40
C TYR A 80 -6.99 5.69 11.02
N SER A 81 -6.49 4.48 10.71
CA SER A 81 -5.86 4.20 9.42
C SER A 81 -6.91 3.89 8.36
N ASN A 82 -6.81 4.54 7.20
CA ASN A 82 -7.71 4.28 6.09
C ASN A 82 -7.05 4.65 4.75
N SER A 83 -6.64 3.64 4.01
CA SER A 83 -6.00 3.79 2.70
C SER A 83 -6.84 4.60 1.71
N TRP A 84 -8.18 4.55 1.85
CA TRP A 84 -9.10 5.34 1.01
C TRP A 84 -8.81 6.83 1.01
N TYR A 85 -8.30 7.36 2.12
CA TYR A 85 -7.95 8.78 2.29
C TYR A 85 -6.47 9.06 2.10
N SER A 86 -5.65 8.06 1.74
CA SER A 86 -4.27 8.31 1.36
C SER A 86 -4.18 9.10 0.06
N TYR A 87 -3.06 9.79 -0.14
CA TYR A 87 -2.80 10.51 -1.39
C TYR A 87 -2.83 9.58 -2.60
N ALA A 88 -2.36 8.34 -2.43
CA ALA A 88 -2.30 7.32 -3.47
C ALA A 88 -3.70 6.98 -3.99
N TRP A 89 -4.60 6.62 -3.10
CA TRP A 89 -5.98 6.28 -3.44
C TRP A 89 -6.81 7.48 -3.90
N ILE A 90 -6.62 8.66 -3.29
CA ILE A 90 -7.28 9.90 -3.74
C ILE A 90 -6.86 10.23 -5.18
N THR A 91 -5.55 10.13 -5.48
CA THR A 91 -5.02 10.38 -6.82
C THR A 91 -5.61 9.39 -7.84
N ALA A 92 -5.61 8.11 -7.52
CA ALA A 92 -6.18 7.09 -8.41
C ALA A 92 -7.67 7.35 -8.70
N ARG A 93 -8.47 7.66 -7.68
CA ARG A 93 -9.90 7.98 -7.87
C ARG A 93 -10.11 9.22 -8.72
N LYS A 94 -9.36 10.30 -8.48
CA LYS A 94 -9.44 11.54 -9.28
C LYS A 94 -9.08 11.31 -10.74
N LEU A 95 -8.11 10.44 -11.00
CA LEU A 95 -7.69 10.07 -12.35
C LEU A 95 -8.53 8.96 -12.97
N LYS A 96 -9.49 8.41 -12.24
CA LYS A 96 -10.27 7.22 -12.62
C LYS A 96 -9.34 6.06 -13.01
N ALA A 97 -8.28 5.87 -12.24
CA ALA A 97 -7.29 4.81 -12.44
C ALA A 97 -7.52 3.64 -11.49
N GLN A 98 -7.14 2.47 -11.92
CA GLN A 98 -6.91 1.34 -11.02
C GLN A 98 -5.64 1.62 -10.21
N ILE A 99 -5.54 1.07 -9.01
CA ILE A 99 -4.37 1.24 -8.16
C ILE A 99 -3.97 -0.09 -7.53
N HIS A 100 -2.66 -0.35 -7.52
CA HIS A 100 -1.99 -1.24 -6.59
C HIS A 100 -1.18 -0.38 -5.62
N ASP A 101 -1.50 -0.47 -4.34
CA ASP A 101 -0.83 0.29 -3.28
C ASP A 101 -0.02 -0.68 -2.43
N ILE A 102 1.26 -0.84 -2.80
CA ILE A 102 2.24 -1.67 -2.10
C ILE A 102 2.88 -0.78 -1.04
N ALA A 103 2.15 -0.57 0.05
CA ALA A 103 2.54 0.33 1.11
C ALA A 103 2.45 -0.36 2.47
N GLN A 104 3.42 -0.10 3.33
CA GLN A 104 3.52 -0.69 4.65
C GLN A 104 3.98 0.34 5.68
N GLY A 105 3.21 0.49 6.75
CA GLY A 105 3.59 1.33 7.89
C GLY A 105 4.94 0.91 8.48
N GLY A 106 5.78 1.89 8.74
CA GLY A 106 7.10 1.68 9.35
C GLY A 106 8.17 1.06 8.45
N ILE A 107 7.85 0.70 7.19
CA ILE A 107 8.82 0.07 6.31
C ILE A 107 9.86 1.07 5.80
N ALA A 108 11.13 0.67 5.85
CA ALA A 108 12.24 1.35 5.19
C ALA A 108 12.46 0.80 3.77
N LEU A 109 13.37 1.38 3.02
CA LEU A 109 13.83 0.80 1.75
C LEU A 109 14.62 -0.49 2.00
N MET A 110 15.58 -0.42 2.92
CA MET A 110 16.53 -1.50 3.18
C MET A 110 16.07 -2.39 4.32
N ASP A 111 16.45 -3.67 4.25
CA ASP A 111 16.35 -4.56 5.40
C ASP A 111 17.21 -4.09 6.57
N ARG A 112 16.85 -4.49 7.78
CA ARG A 112 17.55 -4.23 9.06
C ARG A 112 17.47 -2.79 9.56
N ILE A 113 16.68 -1.95 8.94
CA ILE A 113 16.36 -0.60 9.40
C ILE A 113 14.86 -0.36 9.23
N GLY A 114 14.37 0.74 9.81
CA GLY A 114 12.94 1.03 9.86
C GLY A 114 12.26 0.40 11.06
N TRP A 115 10.95 0.45 11.10
CA TRP A 115 10.11 -0.02 12.21
C TRP A 115 9.39 -1.33 11.92
N PHE A 116 9.21 -1.66 10.64
CA PHE A 116 8.45 -2.84 10.26
C PHE A 116 9.18 -4.12 10.62
N GLN A 117 8.54 -4.98 11.43
CA GLN A 117 9.08 -6.25 11.95
C GLN A 117 10.31 -6.11 12.86
N GLU A 118 10.44 -4.99 13.60
CA GLU A 118 11.49 -4.86 14.61
C GLU A 118 11.43 -6.02 15.63
N PRO A 119 12.54 -6.64 16.06
CA PRO A 119 13.94 -6.28 15.76
C PRO A 119 14.52 -6.90 14.48
N ASN A 120 13.75 -7.61 13.69
CA ASN A 120 14.18 -8.26 12.44
C ASN A 120 13.60 -7.51 11.24
N GLN A 121 13.90 -6.21 11.14
CA GLN A 121 13.29 -5.31 10.16
C GLN A 121 13.40 -5.82 8.73
N ILE A 122 12.28 -5.74 8.03
CA ILE A 122 12.14 -6.12 6.63
C ILE A 122 11.90 -4.85 5.82
N GLY A 123 12.72 -4.63 4.78
CA GLY A 123 12.65 -3.47 3.90
C GLY A 123 11.82 -3.71 2.64
N MET A 124 11.44 -2.62 1.99
CA MET A 124 10.72 -2.66 0.73
C MET A 124 11.47 -3.46 -0.35
N GLU A 125 12.80 -3.42 -0.35
CA GLU A 125 13.64 -4.18 -1.31
C GLU A 125 13.41 -5.69 -1.27
N SER A 126 12.88 -6.22 -0.15
CA SER A 126 12.60 -7.65 0.08
C SER A 126 11.13 -8.01 -0.08
N VAL A 127 10.20 -7.03 -0.09
CA VAL A 127 8.76 -7.32 -0.13
C VAL A 127 8.04 -6.81 -1.38
N TRP A 128 8.68 -5.97 -2.17
CA TRP A 128 8.07 -5.28 -3.32
C TRP A 128 7.41 -6.21 -4.35
N ASP A 129 7.87 -7.45 -4.45
CA ASP A 129 7.40 -8.48 -5.37
C ASP A 129 6.55 -9.56 -4.67
N LYS A 130 5.98 -9.24 -3.53
CA LYS A 130 5.19 -10.18 -2.72
C LYS A 130 3.73 -9.76 -2.64
N VAL A 131 2.83 -10.75 -2.59
CA VAL A 131 1.43 -10.55 -2.21
C VAL A 131 1.29 -10.62 -0.71
N HIS A 132 1.84 -11.68 -0.12
CA HIS A 132 1.86 -11.91 1.32
C HIS A 132 3.31 -11.91 1.79
N TYR A 133 3.65 -11.01 2.68
CA TYR A 133 5.03 -10.78 3.11
C TYR A 133 5.20 -10.59 4.62
N ASN A 134 4.09 -10.39 5.37
CA ASN A 134 4.18 -10.27 6.82
C ASN A 134 4.31 -11.67 7.44
N PRO A 135 5.48 -12.04 8.01
CA PRO A 135 5.72 -13.38 8.52
C PRO A 135 4.83 -13.74 9.71
N THR A 136 4.20 -12.75 10.36
CA THR A 136 3.27 -12.97 11.47
C THR A 136 2.01 -13.72 11.03
N PHE A 137 1.60 -13.57 9.77
CA PHE A 137 0.34 -14.11 9.24
C PHE A 137 0.51 -15.33 8.34
N GLY A 138 1.74 -15.78 8.10
CA GLY A 138 1.97 -17.00 7.34
C GLY A 138 3.10 -16.93 6.31
N PRO A 139 3.18 -17.88 5.39
CA PRO A 139 4.28 -17.96 4.45
C PRO A 139 4.23 -16.84 3.42
N VAL A 140 5.42 -16.40 3.03
CA VAL A 140 5.59 -15.39 1.97
C VAL A 140 5.11 -15.95 0.63
N THR A 141 4.34 -15.16 -0.13
CA THR A 141 3.87 -15.50 -1.47
C THR A 141 4.31 -14.47 -2.50
N GLN A 142 4.67 -14.94 -3.68
CA GLN A 142 5.11 -14.08 -4.79
C GLN A 142 3.92 -13.43 -5.49
N TRP A 143 4.12 -12.20 -5.98
CA TRP A 143 3.20 -11.55 -6.88
C TRP A 143 3.42 -12.03 -8.33
N ASP A 144 2.33 -12.28 -9.03
CA ASP A 144 2.37 -12.57 -10.47
C ASP A 144 2.19 -11.26 -11.26
N PHE A 145 3.29 -10.68 -11.70
CA PHE A 145 3.33 -9.40 -12.42
C PHE A 145 2.57 -9.42 -13.76
N SER A 146 2.20 -10.59 -14.29
CA SER A 146 1.38 -10.69 -15.51
C SER A 146 -0.06 -10.21 -15.29
N GLN A 147 -0.53 -10.19 -14.05
CA GLN A 147 -1.91 -9.81 -13.71
C GLN A 147 -2.14 -8.30 -13.71
N TYR A 148 -1.09 -7.50 -13.56
CA TYR A 148 -1.22 -6.04 -13.50
C TYR A 148 0.04 -5.35 -14.02
N THR A 149 -0.12 -4.55 -15.07
CA THR A 149 0.97 -3.75 -15.65
C THR A 149 0.62 -2.27 -15.54
N PRO A 150 1.26 -1.52 -14.63
CA PRO A 150 1.01 -0.09 -14.45
C PRO A 150 1.63 0.73 -15.59
N GLN A 151 1.03 1.88 -15.91
CA GLN A 151 1.64 2.90 -16.76
C GLN A 151 2.43 3.92 -15.94
N VAL A 152 2.12 4.03 -14.64
CA VAL A 152 2.82 4.93 -13.72
C VAL A 152 3.17 4.15 -12.46
N VAL A 153 4.42 4.24 -12.05
CA VAL A 153 4.93 3.71 -10.79
C VAL A 153 5.40 4.87 -9.93
N ILE A 154 4.82 4.99 -8.74
CA ILE A 154 5.21 6.00 -7.74
C ILE A 154 6.05 5.30 -6.68
N VAL A 155 7.25 5.80 -6.45
CA VAL A 155 8.15 5.33 -5.39
C VAL A 155 8.26 6.42 -4.34
N ALA A 156 7.60 6.21 -3.20
CA ALA A 156 7.54 7.15 -2.07
C ALA A 156 8.02 6.44 -0.80
N ILE A 157 9.30 6.08 -0.80
CA ILE A 157 9.97 5.32 0.25
C ILE A 157 11.24 6.04 0.69
N GLY A 158 11.65 5.88 1.95
CA GLY A 158 12.86 6.48 2.50
C GLY A 158 12.65 7.24 3.82
N GLN A 159 11.40 7.43 4.24
CA GLN A 159 11.07 8.18 5.46
C GLN A 159 11.45 7.44 6.74
N ASN A 160 11.33 6.11 6.73
CA ASN A 160 11.65 5.26 7.88
C ASN A 160 13.11 4.82 7.92
N ASP A 161 13.89 5.16 6.92
CA ASP A 161 15.31 4.77 6.82
C ASP A 161 16.19 5.52 7.83
N ASN A 162 15.64 6.49 8.54
CA ASN A 162 16.29 7.18 9.67
C ASN A 162 16.19 6.44 11.01
N HIS A 163 15.54 5.29 11.06
CA HIS A 163 15.46 4.48 12.29
C HIS A 163 16.33 3.21 12.17
N PRO A 164 17.09 2.86 13.19
CA PRO A 164 17.21 3.50 14.50
C PRO A 164 18.18 4.69 14.53
N TYR A 165 18.77 5.03 13.40
CA TYR A 165 19.80 6.06 13.31
C TYR A 165 19.74 6.83 11.99
N ASP A 166 19.68 8.18 12.07
CA ASP A 166 19.57 9.06 10.91
C ASP A 166 20.95 9.33 10.27
N PHE A 167 21.46 8.34 9.54
CA PHE A 167 22.75 8.42 8.87
C PHE A 167 22.82 9.48 7.78
N MET A 168 21.67 9.83 7.17
CA MET A 168 21.62 10.88 6.14
C MET A 168 21.84 12.26 6.74
N LYS A 169 21.27 12.52 7.92
CA LYS A 169 21.45 13.78 8.65
C LYS A 169 22.88 13.92 9.16
N ASP A 170 23.46 12.85 9.67
CA ASP A 170 24.77 12.90 10.32
C ASP A 170 25.92 12.94 9.30
N ASP A 171 25.85 12.19 8.22
CA ASP A 171 26.83 12.24 7.14
C ASP A 171 26.20 11.88 5.78
N TYR A 172 25.67 12.91 5.10
CA TYR A 172 25.03 12.74 3.79
C TYR A 172 25.95 12.13 2.73
N ASN A 173 27.25 12.35 2.82
CA ASN A 173 28.26 11.81 1.90
C ASN A 173 28.96 10.58 2.45
N GLY A 174 28.55 10.12 3.62
CA GLY A 174 29.14 8.97 4.27
C GLY A 174 28.75 7.63 3.64
N ARG A 175 29.48 6.60 4.05
CA ARG A 175 29.33 5.25 3.48
C ARG A 175 27.91 4.68 3.60
N GLN A 176 27.22 4.94 4.71
CA GLN A 176 25.85 4.44 4.89
C GLN A 176 24.87 5.13 3.92
N ALA A 177 24.99 6.44 3.77
CA ALA A 177 24.19 7.19 2.81
C ALA A 177 24.47 6.77 1.35
N GLU A 178 25.72 6.47 1.04
CA GLU A 178 26.11 5.92 -0.27
C GLU A 178 25.50 4.52 -0.49
N THR A 179 25.60 3.64 0.50
CA THR A 179 24.97 2.31 0.47
C THR A 179 23.48 2.41 0.24
N TRP A 180 22.79 3.31 0.93
CA TRP A 180 21.35 3.53 0.75
C TRP A 180 21.02 3.96 -0.69
N ARG A 181 21.75 4.91 -1.24
CA ARG A 181 21.58 5.34 -2.64
C ARG A 181 21.78 4.19 -3.62
N ASP A 182 22.75 3.33 -3.39
CA ASP A 182 22.98 2.14 -4.21
C ASP A 182 21.79 1.17 -4.15
N HIS A 183 21.23 0.93 -2.96
CA HIS A 183 20.04 0.10 -2.79
C HIS A 183 18.83 0.73 -3.49
N TYR A 184 18.66 2.05 -3.36
CA TYR A 184 17.59 2.77 -4.04
C TYR A 184 17.70 2.65 -5.56
N MET A 185 18.88 2.84 -6.11
CA MET A 185 19.13 2.68 -7.55
C MET A 185 18.90 1.24 -8.03
N LYS A 186 19.30 0.24 -7.23
CA LYS A 186 19.02 -1.17 -7.52
C LYS A 186 17.52 -1.46 -7.50
N PHE A 187 16.80 -0.90 -6.53
CA PHE A 187 15.35 -1.03 -6.43
C PHE A 187 14.64 -0.44 -7.64
N LEU A 188 14.99 0.79 -8.02
CA LEU A 188 14.47 1.42 -9.24
C LEU A 188 14.80 0.59 -10.49
N GLY A 189 16.00 0.02 -10.56
CA GLY A 189 16.42 -0.87 -11.64
C GLY A 189 15.56 -2.15 -11.74
N LYS A 190 15.20 -2.75 -10.60
CA LYS A 190 14.26 -3.89 -10.56
C LYS A 190 12.88 -3.48 -11.12
N LEU A 191 12.33 -2.36 -10.65
CA LEU A 191 11.05 -1.85 -11.12
C LEU A 191 11.06 -1.54 -12.62
N ARG A 192 12.11 -0.86 -13.10
CA ARG A 192 12.27 -0.57 -14.55
C ARG A 192 12.36 -1.82 -15.39
N LYS A 193 13.05 -2.87 -14.90
CA LYS A 193 13.13 -4.16 -15.59
C LYS A 193 11.77 -4.86 -15.65
N THR A 194 10.98 -4.76 -14.58
CA THR A 194 9.65 -5.38 -14.49
C THR A 194 8.63 -4.61 -15.35
N TYR A 195 8.71 -3.29 -15.35
CA TYR A 195 7.80 -2.39 -16.06
C TYR A 195 8.58 -1.44 -16.99
N PRO A 196 9.07 -1.93 -18.13
CA PRO A 196 9.97 -1.15 -18.99
C PRO A 196 9.33 0.12 -19.57
N ASP A 197 8.00 0.10 -19.77
CA ASP A 197 7.25 1.20 -20.39
C ASP A 197 6.59 2.14 -19.36
N ALA A 198 6.64 1.82 -18.06
CA ALA A 198 6.08 2.67 -17.03
C ALA A 198 6.91 3.96 -16.82
N ARG A 199 6.21 5.01 -16.41
CA ARG A 199 6.81 6.28 -15.98
C ARG A 199 6.87 6.38 -14.48
#